data_ea646a3bc505feb20dc739b275706088
#
_entry.id   ea646a3bc505feb20dc739b275706088
#
_cell.length_a   1.000
_cell.length_b   1.000
_cell.length_c   1.000
_cell.angle_alpha   90.00
_cell.angle_beta   90.00
_cell.angle_gamma   90.00
#
_symmetry.space_group_name_H-M   'P 1'
#
loop_
_entity.id
_entity.type
_entity.pdbx_description
1 polymer ?
#
loop_
_entity_poly.entity_id
_entity_poly.type
_entity_poly.pdbx_seq_one_letter_code
_entity_poly.pdbx_strand_id
1 'polypeptide(L)'
;MPHENEMLAAVIGARIAEEIFPSPLKNKIRNAVDYLLQNNNPDFLDTANMESLSILSGLYANIEPEIFQTLFQGWQTNHCVKIAYADWQGEVTERIIEPHTLVFYDNSWYTKAFCCLKNQPRTFALRRIKKAELLKSDFEPDKEIISSVNPDDFLGFEKIKNVKLYAASFALDRLKSSPLHTHQIIHDDGTVEIPAVAKEVLFTFILSQESNVRLLEPAELKTELKCKLQKMLEQC
;
A
#
# COMPACT_ATOMS: atom_id res chain seq x y z
N MET A 1 -26.96 -13.77 17.14
CA MET A 1 -26.79 -12.38 16.68
C MET A 1 -25.43 -11.92 17.19
N PRO A 2 -24.66 -11.12 16.43
CA PRO A 2 -23.40 -10.56 16.93
C PRO A 2 -23.68 -9.69 18.16
N HIS A 3 -22.74 -9.71 19.13
CA HIS A 3 -22.83 -8.80 20.26
C HIS A 3 -22.71 -7.34 19.81
N GLU A 4 -23.25 -6.42 20.60
CA GLU A 4 -23.25 -4.96 20.29
C GLU A 4 -21.88 -4.44 19.90
N ASN A 5 -20.82 -4.83 20.62
CA ASN A 5 -19.45 -4.45 20.32
C ASN A 5 -18.91 -4.99 18.99
N GLU A 6 -19.38 -6.17 18.57
CA GLU A 6 -19.00 -6.76 17.26
C GLU A 6 -19.66 -6.01 16.11
N MET A 7 -20.90 -5.56 16.29
CA MET A 7 -21.59 -4.72 15.32
C MET A 7 -20.93 -3.36 15.17
N LEU A 8 -20.59 -2.70 16.28
CA LEU A 8 -19.87 -1.43 16.27
C LEU A 8 -18.51 -1.57 15.55
N ALA A 9 -17.75 -2.62 15.86
CA ALA A 9 -16.49 -2.90 15.20
C ALA A 9 -16.67 -3.11 13.68
N ALA A 10 -17.71 -3.82 13.26
CA ALA A 10 -18.03 -4.04 11.86
C ALA A 10 -18.37 -2.72 11.12
N VAL A 11 -19.16 -1.84 11.74
CA VAL A 11 -19.52 -0.54 11.16
C VAL A 11 -18.30 0.37 11.06
N ILE A 12 -17.46 0.47 12.10
CA ILE A 12 -16.23 1.25 12.06
C ILE A 12 -15.28 0.70 10.99
N GLY A 13 -15.09 -0.62 10.93
CA GLY A 13 -14.27 -1.26 9.90
C GLY A 13 -14.76 -0.98 8.49
N ALA A 14 -16.06 -1.01 8.27
CA ALA A 14 -16.68 -0.69 6.99
C ALA A 14 -16.51 0.80 6.62
N ARG A 15 -16.59 1.73 7.57
CA ARG A 15 -16.30 3.16 7.34
C ARG A 15 -14.85 3.40 6.94
N ILE A 16 -13.90 2.69 7.57
CA ILE A 16 -12.49 2.71 7.14
C ILE A 16 -12.36 2.19 5.71
N ALA A 17 -13.03 1.07 5.39
CA ALA A 17 -13.00 0.48 4.06
C ALA A 17 -13.59 1.42 3.00
N GLU A 18 -14.65 2.18 3.30
CA GLU A 18 -15.21 3.19 2.40
C GLU A 18 -14.15 4.20 1.93
N GLU A 19 -13.20 4.54 2.80
CA GLU A 19 -12.16 5.51 2.48
C GLU A 19 -11.02 4.90 1.63
N ILE A 20 -10.84 3.60 1.68
CA ILE A 20 -9.74 2.89 1.00
C ILE A 20 -10.15 2.41 -0.40
N PHE A 21 -11.40 1.93 -0.55
CA PHE A 21 -11.86 1.34 -1.80
C PHE A 21 -12.41 2.38 -2.80
N PRO A 22 -12.04 2.30 -4.09
CA PRO A 22 -12.66 3.12 -5.12
C PRO A 22 -14.07 2.64 -5.46
N SER A 23 -14.85 3.51 -6.13
CA SER A 23 -16.14 3.10 -6.72
C SER A 23 -15.95 1.98 -7.76
N PRO A 24 -16.91 1.05 -7.92
CA PRO A 24 -18.23 1.00 -7.26
C PRO A 24 -18.23 0.29 -5.89
N LEU A 25 -17.10 -0.29 -5.42
CA LEU A 25 -17.04 -1.05 -4.18
C LEU A 25 -17.30 -0.16 -2.96
N LYS A 26 -16.79 1.07 -2.97
CA LYS A 26 -17.10 2.10 -1.97
C LYS A 26 -18.61 2.23 -1.75
N ASN A 27 -19.39 2.37 -2.82
CA ASN A 27 -20.85 2.52 -2.72
C ASN A 27 -21.53 1.26 -2.19
N LYS A 28 -21.04 0.06 -2.53
CA LYS A 28 -21.56 -1.21 -2.00
C LYS A 28 -21.31 -1.34 -0.51
N ILE A 29 -20.14 -0.91 -0.03
CA ILE A 29 -19.80 -0.89 1.39
C ILE A 29 -20.75 0.05 2.14
N ARG A 30 -20.95 1.27 1.63
CA ARG A 30 -21.86 2.26 2.21
C ARG A 30 -23.27 1.70 2.32
N ASN A 31 -23.82 1.14 1.24
CA ASN A 31 -25.16 0.56 1.25
C ASN A 31 -25.27 -0.60 2.25
N ALA A 32 -24.22 -1.41 2.43
CA ALA A 32 -24.21 -2.48 3.42
C ALA A 32 -24.22 -1.93 4.86
N VAL A 33 -23.47 -0.84 5.13
CA VAL A 33 -23.49 -0.15 6.43
C VAL A 33 -24.87 0.42 6.71
N ASP A 34 -25.46 1.14 5.75
CA ASP A 34 -26.79 1.73 5.91
C ASP A 34 -27.85 0.66 6.17
N TYR A 35 -27.76 -0.49 5.47
CA TYR A 35 -28.65 -1.64 5.71
C TYR A 35 -28.48 -2.20 7.13
N LEU A 36 -27.24 -2.37 7.61
CA LEU A 36 -26.97 -2.86 8.97
C LEU A 36 -27.51 -1.91 10.03
N LEU A 37 -27.35 -0.59 9.84
CA LEU A 37 -27.84 0.44 10.76
C LEU A 37 -29.37 0.50 10.82
N GLN A 38 -30.06 0.35 9.67
CA GLN A 38 -31.52 0.40 9.60
C GLN A 38 -32.23 -0.83 10.20
N ASN A 39 -31.59 -2.01 10.15
CA ASN A 39 -32.20 -3.28 10.55
C ASN A 39 -31.81 -3.74 11.96
N ASN A 40 -30.96 -3.00 12.66
CA ASN A 40 -30.60 -3.27 14.04
C ASN A 40 -31.02 -2.09 14.92
N ASN A 41 -31.44 -2.38 16.17
CA ASN A 41 -32.08 -1.43 17.06
C ASN A 41 -31.21 -0.15 17.23
N PRO A 42 -31.74 1.05 16.89
CA PRO A 42 -30.96 2.30 16.89
C PRO A 42 -30.47 2.75 18.28
N ASP A 43 -31.02 2.22 19.37
CA ASP A 43 -30.58 2.56 20.75
C ASP A 43 -29.13 2.12 21.03
N PHE A 44 -28.56 1.31 20.18
CA PHE A 44 -27.24 0.74 20.32
C PHE A 44 -26.12 1.62 19.70
N LEU A 45 -26.42 2.29 18.59
CA LEU A 45 -25.51 3.24 17.97
C LEU A 45 -26.10 4.64 18.18
N ASP A 46 -25.54 5.39 19.11
CA ASP A 46 -25.80 6.82 19.15
C ASP A 46 -25.38 7.40 17.79
N THR A 47 -26.37 7.63 16.93
CA THR A 47 -26.15 8.12 15.56
C THR A 47 -25.35 9.43 15.56
N ALA A 48 -25.49 10.26 16.60
CA ALA A 48 -24.72 11.48 16.76
C ALA A 48 -23.22 11.19 16.96
N ASN A 49 -22.87 10.14 17.70
CA ASN A 49 -21.47 9.72 17.87
C ASN A 49 -20.89 9.13 16.58
N MET A 50 -21.69 8.43 15.80
CA MET A 50 -21.25 7.89 14.50
C MET A 50 -21.09 8.99 13.44
N GLU A 51 -21.92 10.02 13.46
CA GLU A 51 -21.76 11.19 12.59
C GLU A 51 -20.53 12.03 12.95
N SER A 52 -20.07 11.98 14.19
CA SER A 52 -18.85 12.64 14.65
C SER A 52 -17.57 11.86 14.31
N LEU A 53 -17.66 10.59 13.90
CA LEU A 53 -16.52 9.80 13.47
C LEU A 53 -16.06 10.24 12.08
N SER A 54 -14.97 10.99 12.04
CA SER A 54 -14.33 11.40 10.80
C SER A 54 -13.07 10.57 10.56
N ILE A 55 -13.05 9.87 9.44
CA ILE A 55 -11.86 9.15 8.97
C ILE A 55 -11.29 9.94 7.81
N LEU A 56 -10.20 10.65 8.09
CA LEU A 56 -9.48 11.41 7.09
C LEU A 56 -8.33 10.57 6.58
N SER A 57 -8.52 10.02 5.40
CA SER A 57 -7.44 9.40 4.66
C SER A 57 -6.61 10.49 3.98
N GLY A 58 -5.29 10.29 3.93
CA GLY A 58 -4.40 11.16 3.15
C GLY A 58 -4.76 11.15 1.65
N LEU A 59 -4.00 11.86 0.84
CA LEU A 59 -4.18 11.85 -0.61
C LEU A 59 -3.96 10.44 -1.16
N TYR A 60 -5.01 9.84 -1.71
CA TYR A 60 -4.91 8.55 -2.42
C TYR A 60 -4.42 8.76 -3.84
N ALA A 61 -3.69 7.76 -4.33
CA ALA A 61 -3.47 7.67 -5.76
C ALA A 61 -4.84 7.47 -6.45
N ASN A 62 -5.20 8.39 -7.32
CA ASN A 62 -6.41 8.27 -8.12
C ASN A 62 -6.28 7.04 -9.04
N ILE A 63 -7.19 6.09 -8.90
CA ILE A 63 -7.29 4.90 -9.75
C ILE A 63 -8.62 4.99 -10.46
N GLU A 64 -8.58 4.83 -11.77
CA GLU A 64 -9.81 4.73 -12.58
C GLU A 64 -10.66 3.56 -12.05
N PRO A 65 -11.92 3.81 -11.68
CA PRO A 65 -12.78 2.79 -11.07
C PRO A 65 -12.92 1.52 -11.92
N GLU A 66 -12.95 1.67 -13.24
CA GLU A 66 -13.05 0.55 -14.19
C GLU A 66 -11.79 -0.34 -14.16
N ILE A 67 -10.60 0.26 -14.03
CA ILE A 67 -9.33 -0.48 -13.90
C ILE A 67 -9.33 -1.28 -12.61
N PHE A 68 -9.70 -0.64 -11.48
CA PHE A 68 -9.79 -1.35 -10.20
C PHE A 68 -10.77 -2.50 -10.28
N GLN A 69 -11.98 -2.26 -10.81
CA GLN A 69 -13.02 -3.29 -10.93
C GLN A 69 -12.56 -4.47 -11.78
N THR A 70 -11.88 -4.22 -12.90
CA THR A 70 -11.37 -5.27 -13.80
C THR A 70 -10.31 -6.12 -13.08
N LEU A 71 -9.36 -5.48 -12.38
CA LEU A 71 -8.33 -6.19 -11.61
C LEU A 71 -8.95 -6.97 -10.44
N PHE A 72 -9.90 -6.36 -9.73
CA PHE A 72 -10.62 -7.01 -8.63
C PHE A 72 -11.37 -8.25 -9.12
N GLN A 73 -12.07 -8.14 -10.25
CA GLN A 73 -12.79 -9.27 -10.85
C GLN A 73 -11.82 -10.37 -11.30
N GLY A 74 -10.73 -10.02 -12.00
CA GLY A 74 -9.71 -10.97 -12.42
C GLY A 74 -9.12 -11.75 -11.25
N TRP A 75 -8.78 -11.04 -10.16
CA TRP A 75 -8.31 -11.66 -8.92
C TRP A 75 -9.37 -12.55 -8.26
N GLN A 76 -10.62 -12.07 -8.14
CA GLN A 76 -11.70 -12.81 -7.47
C GLN A 76 -12.10 -14.08 -8.20
N THR A 77 -12.05 -14.06 -9.55
CA THR A 77 -12.49 -15.17 -10.40
C THR A 77 -11.36 -15.96 -11.01
N ASN A 78 -10.10 -15.67 -10.63
CA ASN A 78 -8.89 -16.28 -11.15
C ASN A 78 -8.77 -16.20 -12.69
N HIS A 79 -9.17 -15.06 -13.27
CA HIS A 79 -9.04 -14.80 -14.69
C HIS A 79 -7.87 -13.88 -15.01
N CYS A 80 -7.18 -14.18 -16.10
CA CYS A 80 -6.11 -13.34 -16.60
C CYS A 80 -6.65 -11.94 -16.99
N VAL A 81 -5.81 -10.93 -16.83
CA VAL A 81 -6.12 -9.56 -17.21
C VAL A 81 -5.06 -9.04 -18.18
N LYS A 82 -5.51 -8.51 -19.30
CA LYS A 82 -4.64 -7.76 -20.21
C LYS A 82 -4.58 -6.30 -19.73
N ILE A 83 -3.35 -5.78 -19.53
CA ILE A 83 -3.13 -4.42 -19.07
C ILE A 83 -2.23 -3.64 -20.01
N ALA A 84 -2.49 -2.34 -20.17
CA ALA A 84 -1.54 -1.37 -20.69
C ALA A 84 -0.85 -0.70 -19.50
N TYR A 85 0.44 -0.96 -19.28
CA TYR A 85 1.18 -0.54 -18.10
C TYR A 85 2.29 0.44 -18.44
N ALA A 86 2.27 1.60 -17.78
CA ALA A 86 3.32 2.61 -17.89
C ALA A 86 4.48 2.30 -16.93
N ASP A 87 5.71 2.27 -17.41
CA ASP A 87 6.90 2.14 -16.57
C ASP A 87 7.30 3.47 -15.90
N TRP A 88 8.43 3.52 -15.23
CA TRP A 88 8.92 4.74 -14.53
C TRP A 88 9.36 5.85 -15.51
N GLN A 89 9.61 5.52 -16.77
CA GLN A 89 9.98 6.44 -17.82
C GLN A 89 8.76 6.94 -18.60
N GLY A 90 7.57 6.37 -18.30
CA GLY A 90 6.32 6.67 -19.00
C GLY A 90 6.06 5.80 -20.23
N GLU A 91 6.96 4.86 -20.54
CA GLU A 91 6.79 3.90 -21.62
C GLU A 91 5.64 2.94 -21.33
N VAL A 92 4.68 2.86 -22.25
CA VAL A 92 3.51 1.99 -22.11
C VAL A 92 3.72 0.68 -22.83
N THR A 93 3.55 -0.43 -22.08
CA THR A 93 3.65 -1.78 -22.65
C THR A 93 2.39 -2.57 -22.38
N GLU A 94 1.94 -3.36 -23.34
CA GLU A 94 0.84 -4.32 -23.15
C GLU A 94 1.36 -5.59 -22.47
N ARG A 95 0.62 -6.09 -21.50
CA ARG A 95 0.97 -7.29 -20.75
C ARG A 95 -0.29 -8.09 -20.43
N ILE A 96 -0.16 -9.41 -20.41
CA ILE A 96 -1.13 -10.31 -19.79
C ILE A 96 -0.56 -10.68 -18.43
N ILE A 97 -1.39 -10.54 -17.41
CA ILE A 97 -1.04 -10.84 -16.02
C ILE A 97 -2.08 -11.76 -15.39
N GLU A 98 -1.63 -12.57 -14.45
CA GLU A 98 -2.44 -13.41 -13.57
C GLU A 98 -2.46 -12.76 -12.18
N PRO A 99 -3.48 -12.01 -11.80
CA PRO A 99 -3.51 -11.26 -10.53
C PRO A 99 -3.72 -12.21 -9.35
N HIS A 100 -2.64 -12.55 -8.63
CA HIS A 100 -2.72 -13.44 -7.47
C HIS A 100 -3.13 -12.73 -6.18
N THR A 101 -2.87 -11.41 -6.07
CA THR A 101 -3.18 -10.63 -4.85
C THR A 101 -3.67 -9.24 -5.20
N LEU A 102 -4.42 -8.63 -4.27
CA LEU A 102 -4.65 -7.19 -4.23
C LEU A 102 -4.15 -6.66 -2.90
N VAL A 103 -3.30 -5.65 -2.93
CA VAL A 103 -2.63 -5.11 -1.74
C VAL A 103 -2.80 -3.60 -1.70
N PHE A 104 -3.30 -3.10 -0.58
CA PHE A 104 -3.29 -1.67 -0.27
C PHE A 104 -2.07 -1.39 0.61
N TYR A 105 -1.16 -0.57 0.11
CA TYR A 105 0.08 -0.23 0.79
C TYR A 105 0.46 1.22 0.47
N ASP A 106 0.84 1.98 1.49
CA ASP A 106 1.26 3.37 1.37
C ASP A 106 0.32 4.20 0.47
N ASN A 107 -0.97 4.22 0.84
CA ASN A 107 -2.06 4.92 0.15
C ASN A 107 -2.19 4.58 -1.35
N SER A 108 -1.74 3.41 -1.75
CA SER A 108 -1.81 2.95 -3.14
C SER A 108 -2.21 1.48 -3.24
N TRP A 109 -2.92 1.14 -4.30
CA TRP A 109 -3.27 -0.23 -4.62
C TRP A 109 -2.22 -0.86 -5.54
N TYR A 110 -1.91 -2.09 -5.25
CA TYR A 110 -0.99 -2.94 -6.00
C TYR A 110 -1.61 -4.31 -6.26
N THR A 111 -1.14 -5.00 -7.28
CA THR A 111 -1.34 -6.43 -7.47
C THR A 111 0.01 -7.10 -7.65
N LYS A 112 0.25 -8.20 -6.93
CA LYS A 112 1.33 -9.10 -7.25
C LYS A 112 0.76 -10.17 -8.16
N ALA A 113 1.33 -10.27 -9.35
CA ALA A 113 0.80 -11.05 -10.45
C ALA A 113 1.92 -11.78 -11.19
N PHE A 114 1.64 -12.94 -11.77
CA PHE A 114 2.54 -13.52 -12.74
C PHE A 114 2.43 -12.74 -14.05
N CYS A 115 3.56 -12.31 -14.59
CA CYS A 115 3.62 -11.54 -15.83
C CYS A 115 4.01 -12.47 -16.98
N CYS A 116 3.05 -12.82 -17.84
CA CYS A 116 3.29 -13.73 -18.98
C CYS A 116 4.38 -13.21 -19.92
N LEU A 117 4.46 -11.88 -20.15
CA LEU A 117 5.50 -11.28 -21.01
C LEU A 117 6.92 -11.47 -20.46
N LYS A 118 7.09 -11.45 -19.13
CA LYS A 118 8.41 -11.57 -18.47
C LYS A 118 8.64 -12.95 -17.87
N ASN A 119 7.63 -13.81 -17.91
CA ASN A 119 7.64 -15.18 -17.37
C ASN A 119 8.12 -15.24 -15.91
N GLN A 120 7.63 -14.30 -15.08
CA GLN A 120 8.00 -14.22 -13.65
C GLN A 120 6.98 -13.39 -12.85
N PRO A 121 6.87 -13.60 -11.52
CA PRO A 121 6.09 -12.73 -10.65
C PRO A 121 6.58 -11.29 -10.67
N ARG A 122 5.65 -10.33 -10.70
CA ARG A 122 5.91 -8.90 -10.64
C ARG A 122 4.84 -8.18 -9.85
N THR A 123 5.22 -7.05 -9.26
CA THR A 123 4.29 -6.12 -8.61
C THR A 123 3.92 -5.01 -9.58
N PHE A 124 2.62 -4.76 -9.70
CA PHE A 124 2.06 -3.71 -10.53
C PHE A 124 1.30 -2.72 -9.65
N ALA A 125 1.69 -1.44 -9.69
CA ALA A 125 0.92 -0.37 -9.07
C ALA A 125 -0.30 -0.05 -9.96
N LEU A 126 -1.52 -0.14 -9.41
CA LEU A 126 -2.74 0.03 -10.20
C LEU A 126 -2.83 1.43 -10.83
N ARG A 127 -2.33 2.48 -10.15
CA ARG A 127 -2.28 3.85 -10.68
C ARG A 127 -1.48 4.02 -11.99
N ARG A 128 -0.63 3.04 -12.32
CA ARG A 128 0.20 3.02 -13.53
C ARG A 128 -0.42 2.22 -14.67
N ILE A 129 -1.53 1.55 -14.42
CA ILE A 129 -2.32 0.86 -15.44
C ILE A 129 -3.16 1.91 -16.16
N LYS A 130 -3.05 1.97 -17.48
CA LYS A 130 -3.78 2.91 -18.34
C LYS A 130 -5.04 2.29 -18.94
N LYS A 131 -5.05 0.96 -19.09
CA LYS A 131 -6.18 0.18 -19.57
C LYS A 131 -6.11 -1.23 -18.97
N ALA A 132 -7.26 -1.79 -18.65
CA ALA A 132 -7.40 -3.17 -18.19
C ALA A 132 -8.56 -3.84 -18.93
N GLU A 133 -8.39 -5.12 -19.26
CA GLU A 133 -9.41 -5.93 -19.95
C GLU A 133 -9.39 -7.34 -19.34
N LEU A 134 -10.53 -7.81 -18.86
CA LEU A 134 -10.69 -9.15 -18.33
C LEU A 134 -10.68 -10.16 -19.50
N LEU A 135 -9.82 -11.16 -19.40
CA LEU A 135 -9.74 -12.23 -20.39
C LEU A 135 -10.62 -13.42 -19.97
N LYS A 136 -10.92 -14.30 -20.93
CA LYS A 136 -11.64 -15.55 -20.67
C LYS A 136 -10.74 -16.67 -20.16
N SER A 137 -9.42 -16.50 -20.28
CA SER A 137 -8.44 -17.45 -19.76
C SER A 137 -8.34 -17.34 -18.25
N ASP A 138 -8.39 -18.46 -17.58
CA ASP A 138 -8.21 -18.63 -16.16
C ASP A 138 -6.74 -19.00 -15.83
N PHE A 139 -6.42 -18.90 -14.55
CA PHE A 139 -5.12 -19.33 -14.00
C PHE A 139 -5.33 -20.00 -12.65
N GLU A 140 -4.35 -20.83 -12.24
CA GLU A 140 -4.34 -21.45 -10.91
C GLU A 140 -3.64 -20.53 -9.90
N PRO A 141 -4.24 -20.24 -8.72
CA PRO A 141 -3.61 -19.42 -7.69
C PRO A 141 -2.28 -20.00 -7.20
N ASP A 142 -1.21 -19.24 -7.32
CA ASP A 142 0.12 -19.63 -6.85
C ASP A 142 0.32 -19.19 -5.39
N LYS A 143 0.43 -20.18 -4.49
CA LYS A 143 0.61 -19.97 -3.06
C LYS A 143 1.94 -19.30 -2.72
N GLU A 144 2.99 -19.50 -3.49
CA GLU A 144 4.30 -18.86 -3.28
C GLU A 144 4.21 -17.37 -3.58
N ILE A 145 3.53 -17.00 -4.67
CA ILE A 145 3.28 -15.58 -5.00
C ILE A 145 2.42 -14.93 -3.92
N ILE A 146 1.35 -15.59 -3.47
CA ILE A 146 0.45 -15.07 -2.45
C ILE A 146 1.19 -14.87 -1.12
N SER A 147 1.93 -15.88 -0.65
CA SER A 147 2.65 -15.83 0.64
C SER A 147 3.86 -14.88 0.62
N SER A 148 4.36 -14.51 -0.55
CA SER A 148 5.46 -13.56 -0.68
C SER A 148 5.06 -12.12 -0.37
N VAL A 149 3.76 -11.83 -0.23
CA VAL A 149 3.26 -10.50 0.15
C VAL A 149 3.21 -10.42 1.68
N ASN A 150 4.12 -9.66 2.24
CA ASN A 150 4.16 -9.35 3.67
C ASN A 150 4.71 -7.93 3.89
N PRO A 151 4.53 -7.31 5.06
CA PRO A 151 4.98 -5.94 5.32
C PRO A 151 6.48 -5.73 5.08
N ASP A 152 7.29 -6.74 5.39
CA ASP A 152 8.74 -6.67 5.25
C ASP A 152 9.22 -7.01 3.83
N ASP A 153 8.35 -7.57 2.98
CA ASP A 153 8.68 -7.87 1.58
C ASP A 153 8.50 -6.67 0.65
N PHE A 154 7.85 -5.59 1.09
CA PHE A 154 7.62 -4.37 0.31
C PHE A 154 7.18 -4.64 -1.13
N LEU A 155 6.38 -5.68 -1.32
CA LEU A 155 5.87 -6.11 -2.63
C LEU A 155 6.96 -6.32 -3.70
N GLY A 156 8.13 -6.82 -3.29
CA GLY A 156 9.25 -7.10 -4.18
C GLY A 156 10.06 -5.89 -4.62
N PHE A 157 9.95 -4.77 -3.91
CA PHE A 157 10.87 -3.65 -4.11
C PHE A 157 12.30 -4.03 -3.72
N GLU A 158 13.28 -3.35 -4.31
CA GLU A 158 14.69 -3.53 -3.94
C GLU A 158 14.89 -3.24 -2.46
N LYS A 159 15.42 -4.21 -1.71
CA LYS A 159 15.67 -4.08 -0.28
C LYS A 159 17.12 -3.75 0.01
N ILE A 160 17.33 -2.78 0.86
CA ILE A 160 18.62 -2.50 1.49
C ILE A 160 18.64 -3.21 2.84
N LYS A 161 19.69 -4.01 3.08
CA LYS A 161 19.89 -4.74 4.33
C LYS A 161 20.83 -3.99 5.27
N ASN A 162 20.66 -4.25 6.58
CA ASN A 162 21.53 -3.73 7.63
C ASN A 162 21.69 -2.21 7.59
N VAL A 163 20.56 -1.51 7.52
CA VAL A 163 20.56 -0.05 7.52
C VAL A 163 20.71 0.47 8.94
N LYS A 164 21.61 1.45 9.13
CA LYS A 164 21.70 2.23 10.37
C LYS A 164 21.41 3.70 10.11
N LEU A 165 20.54 4.25 10.92
CA LEU A 165 20.19 5.65 10.94
C LEU A 165 20.51 6.25 12.30
N TYR A 166 20.79 7.54 12.32
CA TYR A 166 20.60 8.38 13.50
C TYR A 166 19.33 9.18 13.32
N ALA A 167 18.43 9.17 14.30
CA ALA A 167 17.20 9.94 14.29
C ALA A 167 17.13 10.85 15.52
N ALA A 168 16.87 12.13 15.31
CA ALA A 168 16.61 13.07 16.39
C ALA A 168 15.15 12.96 16.88
N SER A 169 14.83 13.56 18.04
CA SER A 169 13.61 13.36 18.82
C SER A 169 12.33 13.15 18.03
N PHE A 170 11.94 14.08 17.15
CA PHE A 170 10.69 13.98 16.38
C PHE A 170 10.69 12.81 15.38
N ALA A 171 11.81 12.61 14.69
CA ALA A 171 11.96 11.48 13.76
C ALA A 171 11.97 10.14 14.49
N LEU A 172 12.51 10.12 15.73
CA LEU A 172 12.52 8.94 16.58
C LEU A 172 11.11 8.56 17.02
N ASP A 173 10.30 9.53 17.43
CA ASP A 173 8.90 9.29 17.82
C ASP A 173 8.06 8.78 16.65
N ARG A 174 8.35 9.28 15.45
CA ARG A 174 7.71 8.75 14.23
C ARG A 174 8.12 7.29 13.96
N LEU A 175 9.41 6.94 14.13
CA LEU A 175 9.86 5.55 13.97
C LEU A 175 9.31 4.61 15.04
N LYS A 176 9.01 5.10 16.25
CA LYS A 176 8.34 4.33 17.29
C LYS A 176 6.87 4.06 16.95
N SER A 177 6.17 5.06 16.42
CA SER A 177 4.74 4.97 16.09
C SER A 177 4.48 4.30 14.74
N SER A 178 5.38 4.44 13.78
CA SER A 178 5.29 3.87 12.43
C SER A 178 6.66 3.33 12.01
N PRO A 179 7.02 2.11 12.42
CA PRO A 179 8.32 1.52 12.15
C PRO A 179 8.51 1.24 10.65
N LEU A 180 9.74 1.37 10.17
CA LEU A 180 10.11 1.01 8.80
C LEU A 180 10.30 -0.50 8.61
N HIS A 181 10.43 -1.25 9.71
CA HIS A 181 10.53 -2.71 9.73
C HIS A 181 10.03 -3.26 11.07
N THR A 182 9.35 -4.41 11.06
CA THR A 182 8.78 -5.02 12.29
C THR A 182 9.82 -5.35 13.36
N HIS A 183 11.06 -5.63 12.94
CA HIS A 183 12.19 -5.97 13.83
C HIS A 183 13.25 -4.86 13.89
N GLN A 184 12.87 -3.60 13.68
CA GLN A 184 13.83 -2.50 13.89
C GLN A 184 14.19 -2.36 15.39
N ILE A 185 15.42 -1.97 15.67
CA ILE A 185 15.93 -1.73 17.03
C ILE A 185 16.25 -0.24 17.15
N ILE A 186 15.71 0.37 18.20
CA ILE A 186 15.97 1.77 18.54
C ILE A 186 16.81 1.81 19.80
N HIS A 187 17.98 2.45 19.75
CA HIS A 187 18.89 2.62 20.84
C HIS A 187 18.70 3.97 21.55
N ASP A 188 19.12 4.07 22.81
CA ASP A 188 18.96 5.28 23.65
C ASP A 188 19.75 6.49 23.11
N ASP A 189 20.81 6.26 22.34
CA ASP A 189 21.60 7.31 21.69
C ASP A 189 20.98 7.89 20.41
N GLY A 190 19.78 7.41 20.03
CA GLY A 190 19.08 7.80 18.83
C GLY A 190 19.50 7.01 17.57
N THR A 191 20.35 6.01 17.72
CA THR A 191 20.69 5.09 16.62
C THR A 191 19.53 4.11 16.39
N VAL A 192 19.20 3.85 15.13
CA VAL A 192 18.16 2.91 14.72
C VAL A 192 18.75 1.92 13.74
N GLU A 193 18.62 0.63 14.07
CA GLU A 193 19.03 -0.47 13.21
C GLU A 193 17.82 -1.08 12.54
N ILE A 194 17.86 -1.21 11.22
CA ILE A 194 16.79 -1.72 10.39
C ILE A 194 17.32 -2.92 9.60
N PRO A 195 16.82 -4.15 9.85
CA PRO A 195 17.32 -5.35 9.18
C PRO A 195 17.20 -5.31 7.66
N ALA A 196 16.07 -4.83 7.17
CA ALA A 196 15.83 -4.62 5.74
C ALA A 196 14.76 -3.54 5.54
N VAL A 197 14.89 -2.75 4.47
CA VAL A 197 13.89 -1.74 4.09
C VAL A 197 13.94 -1.51 2.59
N ALA A 198 12.79 -1.27 1.97
CA ALA A 198 12.75 -0.87 0.58
C ALA A 198 13.47 0.47 0.39
N LYS A 199 14.31 0.55 -0.62
CA LYS A 199 15.15 1.73 -0.88
C LYS A 199 14.33 3.01 -1.04
N GLU A 200 13.22 2.90 -1.77
CA GLU A 200 12.30 4.02 -2.00
C GLU A 200 11.65 4.50 -0.70
N VAL A 201 11.23 3.57 0.16
CA VAL A 201 10.64 3.89 1.47
C VAL A 201 11.67 4.59 2.36
N LEU A 202 12.90 4.05 2.41
CA LEU A 202 13.98 4.64 3.19
C LEU A 202 14.31 6.07 2.74
N PHE A 203 14.47 6.29 1.43
CA PHE A 203 14.77 7.61 0.90
C PHE A 203 13.63 8.60 1.12
N THR A 204 12.39 8.18 0.90
CA THR A 204 11.22 9.00 1.19
C THR A 204 11.18 9.40 2.66
N PHE A 205 11.43 8.45 3.56
CA PHE A 205 11.50 8.73 4.99
C PHE A 205 12.59 9.73 5.30
N ILE A 206 13.84 9.49 4.89
CA ILE A 206 14.98 10.40 5.17
C ILE A 206 14.68 11.81 4.66
N LEU A 207 14.22 11.95 3.43
CA LEU A 207 13.93 13.25 2.81
C LEU A 207 12.78 13.98 3.52
N SER A 208 11.78 13.26 4.00
CA SER A 208 10.64 13.84 4.73
C SER A 208 10.98 14.31 6.15
N GLN A 209 12.11 13.86 6.71
CA GLN A 209 12.57 14.25 8.06
C GLN A 209 13.61 15.38 8.04
N GLU A 210 13.91 15.92 6.87
CA GLU A 210 14.89 17.01 6.70
C GLU A 210 16.26 16.69 7.35
N SER A 211 16.73 17.54 8.28
CA SER A 211 18.00 17.34 9.00
C SER A 211 17.90 16.44 10.24
N ASN A 212 16.70 15.97 10.59
CA ASN A 212 16.47 15.18 11.81
C ASN A 212 16.89 13.71 11.66
N VAL A 213 17.20 13.26 10.46
CA VAL A 213 17.69 11.89 10.20
C VAL A 213 18.99 11.93 9.42
N ARG A 214 19.92 11.09 9.84
CA ARG A 214 21.19 10.87 9.14
C ARG A 214 21.36 9.39 8.83
N LEU A 215 21.61 9.05 7.58
CA LEU A 215 21.97 7.69 7.18
C LEU A 215 23.42 7.41 7.65
N LEU A 216 23.60 6.40 8.49
CA LEU A 216 24.90 5.98 9.00
C LEU A 216 25.49 4.86 8.15
N GLU A 217 24.72 3.85 7.82
CA GLU A 217 25.10 2.69 7.01
C GLU A 217 23.94 2.28 6.08
N PRO A 218 24.23 1.74 4.90
CA PRO A 218 25.54 1.49 4.30
C PRO A 218 26.16 2.75 3.63
N ALA A 219 27.49 2.75 3.46
CA ALA A 219 28.21 3.91 2.90
C ALA A 219 27.87 4.20 1.43
N GLU A 220 27.62 3.15 0.64
CA GLU A 220 27.24 3.24 -0.77
C GLU A 220 25.92 4.02 -0.93
N LEU A 221 24.98 3.75 -0.05
CA LEU A 221 23.67 4.41 -0.08
C LEU A 221 23.77 5.90 0.30
N LYS A 222 24.71 6.28 1.17
CA LYS A 222 25.00 7.70 1.46
C LYS A 222 25.44 8.43 0.20
N THR A 223 26.29 7.79 -0.60
CA THR A 223 26.80 8.39 -1.83
C THR A 223 25.68 8.56 -2.85
N GLU A 224 24.82 7.57 -2.97
CA GLU A 224 23.64 7.64 -3.85
C GLU A 224 22.66 8.75 -3.39
N LEU A 225 22.39 8.82 -2.09
CA LEU A 225 21.50 9.86 -1.53
C LEU A 225 22.08 11.27 -1.77
N LYS A 226 23.40 11.46 -1.55
CA LYS A 226 24.06 12.73 -1.84
C LYS A 226 23.96 13.13 -3.31
N CYS A 227 24.20 12.18 -4.22
CA CYS A 227 24.08 12.43 -5.65
C CYS A 227 22.64 12.82 -6.03
N LYS A 228 21.64 12.17 -5.45
CA LYS A 228 20.23 12.49 -5.66
C LYS A 228 19.88 13.89 -5.15
N LEU A 229 20.33 14.24 -3.96
CA LEU A 229 20.14 15.59 -3.38
C LEU A 229 20.81 16.66 -4.24
N GLN A 230 22.01 16.41 -4.74
CA GLN A 230 22.75 17.35 -5.59
C GLN A 230 22.00 17.61 -6.90
N LYS A 231 21.49 16.56 -7.55
CA LYS A 231 20.64 16.70 -8.75
C LYS A 231 19.34 17.48 -8.47
N MET A 232 18.76 17.31 -7.28
CA MET A 232 17.58 18.09 -6.90
C MET A 232 17.92 19.56 -6.73
N LEU A 233 19.05 19.88 -6.12
CA LEU A 233 19.53 21.28 -5.97
C LEU A 233 19.82 21.95 -7.31
N GLU A 234 20.34 21.20 -8.30
CA GLU A 234 20.60 21.72 -9.66
C GLU A 234 19.30 22.03 -10.45
N GLN A 235 18.15 21.53 -9.99
CA GLN A 235 16.83 21.74 -10.60
C GLN A 235 16.02 22.86 -9.93
N CYS A 236 16.51 23.41 -8.82
CA CYS A 236 15.93 24.55 -8.12
C CYS A 236 16.54 25.88 -8.56
#